data_9b8080a975b6629a6a75eaf27d88af5a
#
_entry.id   9b8080a975b6629a6a75eaf27d88af5a
#
_cell.length_a   1.000
_cell.length_b   1.000
_cell.length_c   1.000
_cell.angle_alpha   90.00
_cell.angle_beta   90.00
_cell.angle_gamma   90.00
#
_symmetry.space_group_name_H-M   'P 1'
#
loop_
_entity.id
_entity.type
_entity.pdbx_description
1 polymer ?
#
loop_
_entity_poly.entity_id
_entity_poly.type
_entity_poly.pdbx_seq_one_letter_code
_entity_poly.pdbx_strand_id
1 'polypeptide(L)'
;MKKLLILFAALLCALPLSAQKMSKEEKAAAAKEAYDAAVKAIDEKAWVIVPTSYYTLDGDIETNDDNSVFLSYERANAFAQGRFLCGNANTNIAEVTEYTVKTDKKGNIKIKMVVNGRQWRGTYQISVRANSNDATINFTPPTGSSRKFDGPLVPLAGANYYKRSNPI
;
A
#
# COMPACT_ATOMS: atom_id res chain seq x y z
N MET A 1 -25.20 53.77 -40.18
CA MET A 1 -24.61 53.20 -38.95
C MET A 1 -24.92 51.70 -38.96
N LYS A 2 -23.95 50.91 -39.42
CA LYS A 2 -24.11 49.46 -39.61
C LYS A 2 -23.56 48.77 -38.35
N LYS A 3 -24.43 48.11 -37.62
CA LYS A 3 -24.03 47.29 -36.46
C LYS A 3 -23.45 45.98 -36.96
N LEU A 4 -22.14 45.78 -36.75
CA LEU A 4 -21.44 44.55 -37.05
C LEU A 4 -21.68 43.55 -35.87
N LEU A 5 -22.47 42.55 -36.09
CA LEU A 5 -22.74 41.48 -35.15
C LEU A 5 -21.61 40.44 -35.32
N ILE A 6 -20.66 40.43 -34.39
CA ILE A 6 -19.61 39.42 -34.35
C ILE A 6 -20.20 38.18 -33.65
N LEU A 7 -20.51 37.15 -34.44
CA LEU A 7 -20.93 35.87 -33.97
C LEU A 7 -19.70 35.08 -33.49
N PHE A 8 -19.46 35.07 -32.19
CA PHE A 8 -18.44 34.20 -31.57
C PHE A 8 -18.98 32.78 -31.55
N ALA A 9 -18.65 32.02 -32.58
CA ALA A 9 -18.88 30.57 -32.59
C ALA A 9 -17.88 29.94 -31.62
N ALA A 10 -18.35 29.67 -30.40
CA ALA A 10 -17.61 28.83 -29.45
C ALA A 10 -17.61 27.39 -30.00
N LEU A 11 -16.52 27.02 -30.68
CA LEU A 11 -16.24 25.67 -31.08
C LEU A 11 -15.84 24.89 -29.80
N LEU A 12 -16.85 24.35 -29.11
CA LEU A 12 -16.60 23.32 -28.09
C LEU A 12 -16.06 22.09 -28.81
N CYS A 13 -14.74 21.99 -28.88
CA CYS A 13 -14.09 20.72 -29.14
C CYS A 13 -14.38 19.79 -27.95
N ALA A 14 -15.46 19.03 -28.07
CA ALA A 14 -15.68 17.84 -27.26
C ALA A 14 -14.55 16.86 -27.61
N LEU A 15 -13.44 16.96 -26.91
CA LEU A 15 -12.42 15.93 -26.93
C LEU A 15 -13.08 14.68 -26.32
N PRO A 16 -13.18 13.57 -27.08
CA PRO A 16 -13.58 12.34 -26.44
C PRO A 16 -12.55 12.03 -25.38
N LEU A 17 -12.97 11.95 -24.10
CA LEU A 17 -12.21 11.29 -23.06
C LEU A 17 -12.18 9.79 -23.40
N SER A 18 -11.51 9.43 -24.48
CA SER A 18 -11.06 8.07 -24.67
C SER A 18 -10.05 7.85 -23.57
N ALA A 19 -10.33 6.90 -22.69
CA ALA A 19 -9.39 6.38 -21.71
C ALA A 19 -8.15 5.88 -22.49
N GLN A 20 -7.20 6.77 -22.69
CA GLN A 20 -6.02 6.51 -23.50
C GLN A 20 -5.20 5.46 -22.74
N LYS A 21 -5.15 4.27 -23.30
CA LYS A 21 -4.41 3.15 -22.71
C LYS A 21 -2.96 3.59 -22.61
N MET A 22 -2.44 3.77 -21.40
CA MET A 22 -1.06 4.18 -21.14
C MET A 22 -0.09 3.33 -21.96
N SER A 23 0.88 3.97 -22.57
CA SER A 23 1.96 3.30 -23.29
C SER A 23 2.80 2.42 -22.35
N LYS A 24 3.63 1.57 -22.90
CA LYS A 24 4.53 0.71 -22.09
C LYS A 24 5.54 1.56 -21.32
N GLU A 25 6.03 2.63 -21.94
CA GLU A 25 6.98 3.58 -21.37
C GLU A 25 6.35 4.38 -20.21
N GLU A 26 5.12 4.87 -20.38
CA GLU A 26 4.39 5.59 -19.32
C GLU A 26 4.11 4.70 -18.12
N LYS A 27 3.74 3.42 -18.35
CA LYS A 27 3.56 2.44 -17.25
C LYS A 27 4.86 2.16 -16.52
N ALA A 28 5.97 2.03 -17.25
CA ALA A 28 7.28 1.78 -16.64
C ALA A 28 7.74 3.01 -15.82
N ALA A 29 7.51 4.23 -16.34
CA ALA A 29 7.81 5.46 -15.62
C ALA A 29 6.98 5.60 -14.34
N ALA A 30 5.67 5.37 -14.41
CA ALA A 30 4.79 5.40 -13.25
C ALA A 30 5.14 4.33 -12.20
N ALA A 31 5.50 3.12 -12.64
CA ALA A 31 5.93 2.06 -11.73
C ALA A 31 7.24 2.41 -11.03
N LYS A 32 8.19 3.04 -11.74
CA LYS A 32 9.44 3.51 -11.16
C LYS A 32 9.20 4.63 -10.15
N GLU A 33 8.36 5.60 -10.45
CA GLU A 33 7.99 6.68 -9.53
C GLU A 33 7.35 6.11 -8.25
N ALA A 34 6.44 5.15 -8.39
CA ALA A 34 5.83 4.46 -7.25
C ALA A 34 6.86 3.70 -6.40
N TYR A 35 7.85 3.06 -7.05
CA TYR A 35 8.95 2.41 -6.36
C TYR A 35 9.82 3.42 -5.59
N ASP A 36 10.23 4.52 -6.23
CA ASP A 36 11.06 5.54 -5.60
C ASP A 36 10.33 6.17 -4.39
N ALA A 37 9.02 6.40 -4.50
CA ALA A 37 8.18 6.86 -3.39
C ALA A 37 8.10 5.83 -2.25
N ALA A 38 8.00 4.54 -2.58
CA ALA A 38 8.00 3.45 -1.60
C ALA A 38 9.34 3.35 -0.88
N VAL A 39 10.47 3.46 -1.58
CA VAL A 39 11.82 3.48 -0.97
C VAL A 39 11.93 4.59 0.05
N LYS A 40 11.54 5.81 -0.32
CA LYS A 40 11.55 6.97 0.58
C LYS A 40 10.68 6.73 1.81
N ALA A 41 9.47 6.22 1.63
CA ALA A 41 8.55 5.93 2.74
C ALA A 41 9.08 4.85 3.69
N ILE A 42 9.81 3.85 3.17
CA ILE A 42 10.48 2.80 3.95
C ILE A 42 11.59 3.42 4.82
N ASP A 43 12.43 4.29 4.25
CA ASP A 43 13.52 4.96 4.97
C ASP A 43 12.97 5.92 6.05
N GLU A 44 11.90 6.64 5.74
CA GLU A 44 11.22 7.56 6.67
C GLU A 44 10.37 6.83 7.73
N LYS A 45 10.19 5.51 7.61
CA LYS A 45 9.29 4.70 8.48
C LYS A 45 7.87 5.27 8.49
N ALA A 46 7.36 5.65 7.33
CA ALA A 46 6.11 6.35 7.12
C ALA A 46 5.36 5.78 5.90
N TRP A 47 4.96 4.50 6.00
CA TRP A 47 4.32 3.78 4.91
C TRP A 47 3.07 3.02 5.35
N VAL A 48 2.23 2.69 4.39
CA VAL A 48 1.06 1.83 4.57
C VAL A 48 0.94 0.85 3.40
N ILE A 49 0.44 -0.34 3.70
CA ILE A 49 0.00 -1.35 2.74
C ILE A 49 -1.48 -1.60 2.99
N VAL A 50 -2.30 -1.37 1.98
CA VAL A 50 -3.69 -1.84 1.93
C VAL A 50 -3.66 -3.09 1.06
N PRO A 51 -3.86 -4.30 1.64
CA PRO A 51 -3.83 -5.52 0.86
C PRO A 51 -4.89 -5.51 -0.25
N THR A 52 -4.50 -5.94 -1.43
CA THR A 52 -5.41 -6.16 -2.56
C THR A 52 -5.83 -7.63 -2.66
N SER A 53 -5.05 -8.52 -2.06
CA SER A 53 -5.36 -9.94 -1.97
C SER A 53 -4.72 -10.59 -0.75
N TYR A 54 -5.29 -11.70 -0.31
CA TYR A 54 -4.73 -12.56 0.73
C TYR A 54 -4.90 -14.04 0.37
N TYR A 55 -4.04 -14.87 0.98
CA TYR A 55 -4.03 -16.31 0.75
C TYR A 55 -4.74 -17.01 1.91
N THR A 56 -5.72 -17.83 1.58
CA THR A 56 -6.39 -18.68 2.56
C THR A 56 -5.46 -19.81 3.04
N LEU A 57 -5.86 -20.52 4.09
CA LEU A 57 -5.08 -21.67 4.59
C LEU A 57 -5.05 -22.82 3.57
N ASP A 58 -6.06 -22.94 2.72
CA ASP A 58 -6.16 -23.94 1.67
C ASP A 58 -5.37 -23.54 0.41
N GLY A 59 -4.78 -22.34 0.40
CA GLY A 59 -3.94 -21.83 -0.68
C GLY A 59 -4.69 -21.04 -1.76
N ASP A 60 -5.99 -20.85 -1.61
CA ASP A 60 -6.77 -20.00 -2.50
C ASP A 60 -6.40 -18.52 -2.31
N ILE A 61 -6.61 -17.72 -3.36
CA ILE A 61 -6.38 -16.27 -3.34
C ILE A 61 -7.73 -15.58 -3.32
N GLU A 62 -7.96 -14.78 -2.29
CA GLU A 62 -9.13 -13.92 -2.18
C GLU A 62 -8.74 -12.47 -2.43
N THR A 63 -9.58 -11.74 -3.17
CA THR A 63 -9.38 -10.30 -3.40
C THR A 63 -9.92 -9.48 -2.24
N ASN A 64 -9.30 -8.33 -1.99
CA ASN A 64 -9.75 -7.36 -1.00
C ASN A 64 -9.87 -5.96 -1.61
N ASP A 65 -11.00 -5.33 -1.43
CA ASP A 65 -11.31 -3.95 -1.83
C ASP A 65 -11.63 -3.05 -0.62
N ASP A 66 -11.57 -3.60 0.60
CA ASP A 66 -11.82 -2.87 1.85
C ASP A 66 -10.58 -2.10 2.29
N ASN A 67 -10.60 -0.79 2.14
CA ASN A 67 -9.53 0.10 2.57
C ASN A 67 -9.41 0.27 4.10
N SER A 68 -10.31 -0.34 4.87
CA SER A 68 -10.18 -0.45 6.31
C SER A 68 -9.28 -1.60 6.74
N VAL A 69 -8.85 -2.47 5.82
CA VAL A 69 -7.87 -3.52 6.05
C VAL A 69 -6.50 -3.01 5.66
N PHE A 70 -5.61 -2.78 6.63
CA PHE A 70 -4.29 -2.21 6.35
C PHE A 70 -3.23 -2.61 7.38
N LEU A 71 -1.97 -2.52 6.97
CA LEU A 71 -0.76 -2.54 7.80
C LEU A 71 0.00 -1.24 7.56
N SER A 72 0.30 -0.47 8.61
CA SER A 72 1.14 0.73 8.50
C SER A 72 2.30 0.72 9.50
N TYR A 73 3.36 1.45 9.15
CA TYR A 73 4.44 1.81 10.06
C TYR A 73 4.53 3.32 10.15
N GLU A 74 4.34 3.86 11.35
CA GLU A 74 4.21 5.28 11.62
C GLU A 74 5.26 5.69 12.66
N ARG A 75 6.49 5.95 12.22
CA ARG A 75 7.65 6.33 13.03
C ARG A 75 8.16 5.23 13.99
N ALA A 76 7.50 5.03 15.12
CA ALA A 76 7.90 4.05 16.14
C ALA A 76 6.92 2.90 16.27
N ASN A 77 5.66 3.11 15.85
CA ASN A 77 4.60 2.14 16.03
C ASN A 77 4.13 1.59 14.68
N ALA A 78 3.80 0.32 14.68
CA ALA A 78 3.02 -0.29 13.63
C ALA A 78 1.53 -0.28 14.00
N PHE A 79 0.66 -0.15 12.99
CA PHE A 79 -0.78 -0.31 13.14
C PHE A 79 -1.27 -1.36 12.15
N ALA A 80 -2.18 -2.22 12.60
CA ALA A 80 -2.86 -3.16 11.72
C ALA A 80 -4.35 -3.19 12.04
N GLN A 81 -5.16 -3.29 10.99
CA GLN A 81 -6.60 -3.41 11.09
C GLN A 81 -7.09 -4.47 10.12
N GLY A 82 -8.07 -5.27 10.55
CA GLY A 82 -8.63 -6.35 9.75
C GLY A 82 -8.36 -7.73 10.34
N ARG A 83 -9.40 -8.58 10.34
CA ARG A 83 -9.35 -9.93 10.96
C ARG A 83 -8.22 -10.78 10.38
N PHE A 84 -7.99 -10.66 9.08
CA PHE A 84 -6.94 -11.42 8.41
C PHE A 84 -5.54 -10.98 8.84
N LEU A 85 -5.31 -9.68 9.05
CA LEU A 85 -3.99 -9.14 9.40
C LEU A 85 -3.62 -9.36 10.87
N CYS A 86 -4.57 -9.13 11.78
CA CYS A 86 -4.30 -9.08 13.22
C CYS A 86 -5.28 -9.89 14.09
N GLY A 87 -6.18 -10.68 13.46
CA GLY A 87 -7.10 -11.57 14.16
C GLY A 87 -8.39 -10.91 14.67
N ASN A 88 -8.52 -9.60 14.58
CA ASN A 88 -9.70 -8.85 14.98
C ASN A 88 -9.97 -7.66 14.03
N ALA A 89 -11.13 -7.01 14.18
CA ALA A 89 -11.53 -5.90 13.32
C ALA A 89 -11.14 -4.51 13.85
N ASN A 90 -10.51 -4.43 15.02
CA ASN A 90 -10.08 -3.16 15.61
C ASN A 90 -8.79 -2.69 14.95
N THR A 91 -8.46 -1.40 15.12
CA THR A 91 -7.11 -0.92 14.87
C THR A 91 -6.22 -1.35 16.03
N ASN A 92 -5.24 -2.20 15.74
CA ASN A 92 -4.25 -2.62 16.73
C ASN A 92 -3.02 -1.74 16.61
N ILE A 93 -2.43 -1.39 17.75
CA ILE A 93 -1.15 -0.69 17.84
C ILE A 93 -0.11 -1.62 18.46
N ALA A 94 1.11 -1.59 17.93
CA ALA A 94 2.24 -2.31 18.48
C ALA A 94 3.52 -1.50 18.32
N GLU A 95 4.41 -1.61 19.29
CA GLU A 95 5.78 -1.13 19.18
C GLU A 95 6.53 -1.97 18.15
N VAL A 96 7.35 -1.32 17.33
CA VAL A 96 8.28 -1.99 16.42
C VAL A 96 9.60 -2.18 17.12
N THR A 97 9.87 -3.41 17.58
CA THR A 97 11.08 -3.75 18.35
C THR A 97 12.29 -4.10 17.47
N GLU A 98 12.05 -4.47 16.21
CA GLU A 98 13.09 -4.70 15.21
C GLU A 98 12.60 -4.22 13.85
N TYR A 99 13.44 -3.48 13.14
CA TYR A 99 13.18 -3.06 11.75
C TYR A 99 14.48 -3.09 10.96
N THR A 100 14.57 -4.03 10.02
CA THR A 100 15.73 -4.16 9.15
C THR A 100 15.31 -4.14 7.69
N VAL A 101 16.05 -3.40 6.88
CA VAL A 101 15.83 -3.25 5.44
C VAL A 101 17.06 -3.72 4.70
N LYS A 102 16.89 -4.54 3.67
CA LYS A 102 17.95 -5.01 2.78
C LYS A 102 17.50 -4.88 1.34
N THR A 103 18.32 -4.26 0.50
CA THR A 103 18.08 -4.19 -0.94
C THR A 103 19.06 -5.11 -1.66
N ASP A 104 18.57 -5.97 -2.54
CA ASP A 104 19.42 -6.84 -3.35
C ASP A 104 19.99 -6.10 -4.57
N LYS A 105 20.90 -6.77 -5.30
CA LYS A 105 21.53 -6.19 -6.52
C LYS A 105 20.57 -5.90 -7.66
N LYS A 106 19.34 -6.47 -7.61
CA LYS A 106 18.29 -6.24 -8.60
C LYS A 106 17.33 -5.11 -8.20
N GLY A 107 17.49 -4.56 -6.97
CA GLY A 107 16.62 -3.54 -6.42
C GLY A 107 15.40 -4.09 -5.66
N ASN A 108 15.28 -5.40 -5.43
CA ASN A 108 14.20 -5.90 -4.58
C ASN A 108 14.53 -5.58 -3.12
N ILE A 109 13.54 -5.11 -2.38
CA ILE A 109 13.68 -4.72 -0.98
C ILE A 109 13.07 -5.82 -0.10
N LYS A 110 13.79 -6.20 0.94
CA LYS A 110 13.31 -7.10 2.00
C LYS A 110 13.32 -6.37 3.32
N ILE A 111 12.16 -6.34 3.97
CA ILE A 111 11.96 -5.73 5.28
C ILE A 111 11.62 -6.85 6.26
N LYS A 112 12.33 -6.89 7.39
CA LYS A 112 11.90 -7.63 8.57
C LYS A 112 11.44 -6.62 9.61
N MET A 113 10.21 -6.78 10.10
CA MET A 113 9.63 -5.94 11.13
C MET A 113 9.05 -6.84 12.24
N VAL A 114 9.53 -6.68 13.46
CA VAL A 114 8.99 -7.37 14.63
C VAL A 114 8.11 -6.41 15.39
N VAL A 115 6.87 -6.81 15.63
CA VAL A 115 5.87 -6.01 16.34
C VAL A 115 5.51 -6.65 17.66
N ASN A 116 5.39 -5.83 18.70
CA ASN A 116 5.02 -6.27 20.05
C ASN A 116 3.95 -5.35 20.63
N GLY A 117 2.71 -5.77 20.55
CA GLY A 117 1.54 -5.10 21.11
C GLY A 117 0.76 -6.02 22.04
N ARG A 118 -0.24 -5.45 22.70
CA ARG A 118 -1.08 -6.18 23.66
C ARG A 118 -1.91 -7.27 22.99
N GLN A 119 -2.57 -6.94 21.89
CA GLN A 119 -3.49 -7.82 21.16
C GLN A 119 -2.89 -8.42 19.90
N TRP A 120 -1.76 -7.87 19.45
CA TRP A 120 -1.15 -8.21 18.18
C TRP A 120 0.37 -8.16 18.28
N ARG A 121 1.00 -9.29 18.02
CA ARG A 121 2.47 -9.46 18.03
C ARG A 121 2.92 -10.48 17.00
N GLY A 122 4.14 -10.37 16.54
CA GLY A 122 4.72 -11.31 15.57
C GLY A 122 5.78 -10.68 14.68
N THR A 123 6.13 -11.40 13.62
CA THR A 123 7.16 -10.97 12.67
C THR A 123 6.54 -10.81 11.28
N TYR A 124 6.75 -9.67 10.66
CA TYR A 124 6.49 -9.40 9.27
C TYR A 124 7.77 -9.57 8.45
N GLN A 125 7.65 -10.32 7.34
CA GLN A 125 8.62 -10.35 6.27
C GLN A 125 7.94 -9.76 5.04
N ILE A 126 8.40 -8.58 4.60
CA ILE A 126 7.83 -7.83 3.49
C ILE A 126 8.85 -7.82 2.36
N SER A 127 8.42 -8.20 1.16
CA SER A 127 9.25 -8.18 -0.03
C SER A 127 8.64 -7.23 -1.05
N VAL A 128 9.33 -6.13 -1.36
CA VAL A 128 8.92 -5.16 -2.40
C VAL A 128 9.67 -5.46 -3.67
N ARG A 129 8.95 -5.55 -4.79
CA ARG A 129 9.53 -5.85 -6.11
C ARG A 129 10.29 -4.66 -6.67
N ALA A 130 11.45 -4.92 -7.28
CA ALA A 130 12.22 -3.91 -8.00
C ALA A 130 11.38 -3.22 -9.09
N ASN A 131 11.53 -1.91 -9.23
CA ASN A 131 10.80 -1.06 -10.17
C ASN A 131 9.27 -1.14 -10.06
N SER A 132 8.77 -1.45 -8.87
CA SER A 132 7.35 -1.47 -8.51
C SER A 132 7.21 -1.24 -7.01
N ASN A 133 6.06 -0.78 -6.56
CA ASN A 133 5.71 -0.74 -5.14
C ASN A 133 4.89 -1.97 -4.69
N ASP A 134 4.77 -2.98 -5.55
CA ASP A 134 4.08 -4.23 -5.20
C ASP A 134 4.85 -4.95 -4.08
N ALA A 135 4.17 -5.25 -3.01
CA ALA A 135 4.74 -5.94 -1.86
C ALA A 135 4.00 -7.25 -1.58
N THR A 136 4.78 -8.29 -1.29
CA THR A 136 4.29 -9.53 -0.69
C THR A 136 4.67 -9.54 0.78
N ILE A 137 3.70 -9.80 1.64
CA ILE A 137 3.82 -9.76 3.08
C ILE A 137 3.54 -11.14 3.66
N ASN A 138 4.47 -11.64 4.47
CA ASN A 138 4.27 -12.83 5.29
C ASN A 138 4.30 -12.40 6.75
N PHE A 139 3.21 -12.66 7.46
CA PHE A 139 3.11 -12.44 8.90
C PHE A 139 3.16 -13.77 9.63
N THR A 140 4.06 -13.89 10.58
CA THR A 140 4.21 -15.05 11.46
C THR A 140 3.90 -14.62 12.90
N PRO A 141 2.73 -15.00 13.45
CA PRO A 141 2.43 -14.79 14.85
C PRO A 141 3.25 -15.75 15.73
N PRO A 142 3.38 -15.50 17.05
CA PRO A 142 4.07 -16.42 17.97
C PRO A 142 3.42 -17.80 18.04
N THR A 143 2.13 -17.86 17.81
CA THR A 143 1.32 -19.10 17.80
C THR A 143 0.31 -19.05 16.67
N GLY A 144 0.01 -20.19 16.07
CA GLY A 144 -0.93 -20.32 14.96
C GLY A 144 -0.25 -20.23 13.58
N SER A 145 -1.06 -20.16 12.55
CA SER A 145 -0.61 -20.21 11.16
C SER A 145 -0.09 -18.86 10.67
N SER A 146 0.94 -18.90 9.85
CA SER A 146 1.41 -17.73 9.11
C SER A 146 0.33 -17.27 8.12
N ARG A 147 0.34 -15.97 7.83
CA ARG A 147 -0.61 -15.32 6.92
C ARG A 147 0.15 -14.62 5.82
N LYS A 148 -0.33 -14.76 4.59
CA LYS A 148 0.28 -14.14 3.42
C LYS A 148 -0.73 -13.25 2.73
N PHE A 149 -0.29 -12.06 2.32
CA PHE A 149 -1.09 -11.11 1.56
C PHE A 149 -0.21 -10.26 0.65
N ASP A 150 -0.83 -9.71 -0.40
CA ASP A 150 -0.16 -8.85 -1.36
C ASP A 150 -0.88 -7.50 -1.42
N GLY A 151 -0.12 -6.43 -1.69
CA GLY A 151 -0.65 -5.09 -1.87
C GLY A 151 0.45 -4.07 -2.12
N PRO A 152 0.13 -2.88 -2.63
CA PRO A 152 1.11 -1.83 -2.84
C PRO A 152 1.58 -1.23 -1.52
N LEU A 153 2.90 -1.04 -1.37
CA LEU A 153 3.48 -0.23 -0.31
C LEU A 153 3.53 1.22 -0.78
N VAL A 154 2.85 2.10 -0.06
CA VAL A 154 2.76 3.51 -0.42
C VAL A 154 3.09 4.42 0.77
N PRO A 155 3.54 5.68 0.53
CA PRO A 155 3.69 6.66 1.60
C PRO A 155 2.38 6.86 2.38
N LEU A 156 2.47 7.09 3.69
CA LEU A 156 1.30 7.44 4.52
C LEU A 156 0.59 8.69 4.02
N ALA A 157 1.36 9.69 3.59
CA ALA A 157 0.82 10.93 3.07
C ALA A 157 0.08 10.69 1.74
N GLY A 158 -1.21 10.97 1.72
CA GLY A 158 -2.06 10.80 0.54
C GLY A 158 -2.57 9.38 0.30
N ALA A 159 -2.25 8.43 1.16
CA ALA A 159 -2.77 7.06 1.05
C ALA A 159 -4.27 7.00 1.37
N ASN A 160 -4.99 6.22 0.58
CA ASN A 160 -6.42 5.98 0.80
C ASN A 160 -6.62 4.74 1.69
N TYR A 161 -6.70 4.95 3.00
CA TYR A 161 -7.05 3.91 3.95
C TYR A 161 -7.85 4.48 5.12
N TYR A 162 -8.69 3.64 5.73
CA TYR A 162 -9.53 4.03 6.84
C TYR A 162 -9.05 3.41 8.16
N LYS A 163 -8.50 4.25 9.02
CA LYS A 163 -8.04 3.90 10.36
C LYS A 163 -9.10 4.25 11.38
N ARG A 164 -9.60 3.25 12.12
CA ARG A 164 -10.56 3.50 13.21
C ARG A 164 -9.89 4.27 14.34
N SER A 165 -10.64 5.16 14.95
CA SER A 165 -10.24 5.84 16.20
C SER A 165 -10.10 4.84 17.34
N ASN A 166 -9.27 5.18 18.34
CA ASN A 166 -9.00 4.37 19.54
C ASN A 166 -8.33 3.01 19.23
N PRO A 167 -7.06 3.02 18.78
CA PRO A 167 -6.26 1.80 18.66
C PRO A 167 -6.11 1.06 20.00
N ILE A 168 -6.11 -0.28 19.96
CA ILE A 168 -6.00 -1.15 21.15
C ILE A 168 -4.68 -1.90 21.18
#